data_7bc974ec7df90855602a9dac50748e7d
#
_entry.id   7bc974ec7df90855602a9dac50748e7d
#
_cell.length_a   1.000
_cell.length_b   1.000
_cell.length_c   1.000
_cell.angle_alpha   90.00
_cell.angle_beta   90.00
_cell.angle_gamma   90.00
#
_symmetry.space_group_name_H-M   'P 1'
#
loop_
_entity.id
_entity.type
_entity.pdbx_description
1 polymer ?
#
loop_
_entity_poly.entity_id
_entity_poly.type
_entity_poly.pdbx_seq_one_letter_code
_entity_poly.pdbx_strand_id
1 'polypeptide(L)'
;MTRRRALVAGFLAGLTAGLLMTVTMLLLAWLFGVATPLVIFGDRLSVFIPADTFLSLMGRIGGYNNMKQLGVGSVLAGQLLVGGLGGIIYGLGMRRRDGSRFKVTGIVFILLPLAAVGTLLWPVLGTHYHGLPINRAMVVTLGGLLAAFIVFERALVLVFRFLTRPRVQINDQEFSPPIGRRALIAGGLALLAAGGGAELLRRLYRIATFSYDGTQYKGRVVQPITPNDQFYCVTKNVVDPKVNADLWRLEVTGLVQTRQTYRLDRLKSLAAVEQETTLMCISNGLDAGLMSNAKWKGIPMSTLLAAASPLAGATKVRLHGVDNYTDTFPLEKAMDPTTLVVYEMNGETLPDRHGFPARVIVPGYFGEKHVKWITRIEVADESAIGFYEKQGWGPDFIVPTRSRFDEPDNYSTFRSDAAAKGIAVRGVAFGGDRGISRVEVSFDDGANWQEAKLDYPGTKLTWALWSYDWRPSGPDNYTLVVRATDGEGEVQEWDEERPFKSGTTGFHKILVYVTA
;
A
#
# COMPACT_ATOMS: atom_id res chain seq x y z
N MET A 1 40.02 -0.43 30.36
CA MET A 1 39.38 0.42 29.33
C MET A 1 38.74 1.64 29.98
N THR A 2 38.94 2.86 29.43
CA THR A 2 38.33 4.09 29.95
C THR A 2 36.84 4.12 29.66
N ARG A 3 36.03 4.86 30.46
CA ARG A 3 34.58 5.00 30.27
C ARG A 3 34.25 5.57 28.86
N ARG A 4 35.00 6.59 28.44
CA ARG A 4 34.82 7.22 27.10
C ARG A 4 35.07 6.24 25.96
N ARG A 5 36.16 5.43 26.07
CA ARG A 5 36.47 4.40 25.06
C ARG A 5 35.39 3.30 25.02
N ALA A 6 34.86 2.90 26.17
CA ALA A 6 33.77 1.91 26.25
C ALA A 6 32.48 2.42 25.60
N LEU A 7 32.12 3.71 25.83
CA LEU A 7 30.94 4.35 25.22
C LEU A 7 31.08 4.45 23.70
N VAL A 8 32.20 4.99 23.22
CA VAL A 8 32.43 5.19 21.77
C VAL A 8 32.51 3.86 21.02
N ALA A 9 33.30 2.93 21.54
CA ALA A 9 33.45 1.60 20.92
C ALA A 9 32.13 0.81 20.96
N GLY A 10 31.37 0.94 22.06
CA GLY A 10 30.06 0.32 22.20
C GLY A 10 29.07 0.91 21.19
N PHE A 11 28.97 2.24 21.09
CA PHE A 11 28.08 2.91 20.15
C PHE A 11 28.38 2.53 18.68
N LEU A 12 29.64 2.61 18.27
CA LEU A 12 30.07 2.24 16.92
C LEU A 12 29.79 0.76 16.60
N ALA A 13 30.10 -0.12 17.54
CA ALA A 13 29.83 -1.56 17.40
C ALA A 13 28.30 -1.82 17.29
N GLY A 14 27.49 -1.11 18.09
CA GLY A 14 26.04 -1.21 18.05
C GLY A 14 25.42 -0.69 16.78
N LEU A 15 25.91 0.44 16.24
CA LEU A 15 25.48 0.96 14.93
C LEU A 15 25.82 -0.04 13.81
N THR A 16 27.04 -0.56 13.78
CA THR A 16 27.46 -1.55 12.76
C THR A 16 26.63 -2.82 12.86
N ALA A 17 26.38 -3.30 14.07
CA ALA A 17 25.55 -4.48 14.31
C ALA A 17 24.08 -4.23 13.89
N GLY A 18 23.54 -3.05 14.20
CA GLY A 18 22.20 -2.63 13.77
C GLY A 18 22.06 -2.57 12.24
N LEU A 19 23.07 -2.06 11.55
CA LEU A 19 23.12 -2.04 10.09
C LEU A 19 23.13 -3.47 9.51
N LEU A 20 23.99 -4.35 10.01
CA LEU A 20 24.07 -5.74 9.55
C LEU A 20 22.77 -6.51 9.84
N MET A 21 22.17 -6.29 10.99
CA MET A 21 20.85 -6.83 11.33
C MET A 21 19.78 -6.36 10.31
N THR A 22 19.74 -5.06 10.02
CA THR A 22 18.79 -4.48 9.07
C THR A 22 18.97 -5.08 7.67
N VAL A 23 20.22 -5.18 7.20
CA VAL A 23 20.52 -5.84 5.91
C VAL A 23 20.08 -7.30 5.93
N THR A 24 20.31 -8.03 7.02
CA THR A 24 19.86 -9.43 7.17
C THR A 24 18.34 -9.52 7.09
N MET A 25 17.60 -8.65 7.77
CA MET A 25 16.13 -8.62 7.71
C MET A 25 15.62 -8.34 6.30
N LEU A 26 16.23 -7.40 5.58
CA LEU A 26 15.88 -7.09 4.20
C LEU A 26 16.19 -8.27 3.25
N LEU A 27 17.31 -8.97 3.44
CA LEU A 27 17.63 -10.17 2.68
C LEU A 27 16.66 -11.31 2.95
N LEU A 28 16.27 -11.53 4.21
CA LEU A 28 15.27 -12.53 4.59
C LEU A 28 13.89 -12.19 4.00
N ALA A 29 13.53 -10.92 3.94
CA ALA A 29 12.31 -10.47 3.28
C ALA A 29 12.35 -10.74 1.77
N TRP A 30 13.46 -10.41 1.13
CA TRP A 30 13.63 -10.56 -0.31
C TRP A 30 13.70 -12.03 -0.75
N LEU A 31 14.48 -12.86 -0.04
CA LEU A 31 14.72 -14.26 -0.42
C LEU A 31 13.60 -15.20 0.06
N PHE A 32 13.04 -14.95 1.23
CA PHE A 32 12.14 -15.87 1.90
C PHE A 32 10.76 -15.25 2.23
N GLY A 33 10.52 -13.98 1.88
CA GLY A 33 9.26 -13.31 2.17
C GLY A 33 8.98 -13.05 3.66
N VAL A 34 9.99 -13.14 4.53
CA VAL A 34 9.84 -12.85 5.96
C VAL A 34 9.54 -11.37 6.16
N ALA A 35 8.45 -11.05 6.85
CA ALA A 35 8.07 -9.66 7.12
C ALA A 35 9.16 -8.92 7.88
N THR A 36 9.55 -7.72 7.40
CA THR A 36 10.51 -6.87 8.10
C THR A 36 9.84 -6.17 9.28
N PRO A 37 10.59 -5.79 10.33
CA PRO A 37 10.06 -4.95 11.41
C PRO A 37 9.41 -3.67 10.90
N LEU A 38 9.90 -3.12 9.80
CA LEU A 38 9.33 -1.94 9.14
C LEU A 38 7.87 -2.16 8.76
N VAL A 39 7.57 -3.28 8.09
CA VAL A 39 6.20 -3.64 7.68
C VAL A 39 5.34 -3.94 8.91
N ILE A 40 5.87 -4.77 9.83
CA ILE A 40 5.13 -5.20 11.02
C ILE A 40 4.81 -4.00 11.94
N PHE A 41 5.74 -3.07 12.12
CA PHE A 41 5.49 -1.82 12.86
C PHE A 41 4.48 -0.93 12.15
N GLY A 42 4.58 -0.79 10.84
CA GLY A 42 3.61 -0.05 10.03
C GLY A 42 2.20 -0.59 10.24
N ASP A 43 2.01 -1.91 10.12
CA ASP A 43 0.73 -2.57 10.32
C ASP A 43 0.21 -2.45 11.77
N ARG A 44 1.09 -2.49 12.75
CA ARG A 44 0.73 -2.34 14.16
C ARG A 44 0.32 -0.92 14.51
N LEU A 45 1.01 0.09 13.98
CA LEU A 45 0.79 1.49 14.31
C LEU A 45 -0.35 2.11 13.49
N SER A 46 -0.56 1.68 12.25
CA SER A 46 -1.58 2.25 11.36
C SER A 46 -3.00 2.23 11.96
N VAL A 47 -3.29 1.23 12.79
CA VAL A 47 -4.60 1.09 13.46
C VAL A 47 -4.85 2.20 14.50
N PHE A 48 -3.79 2.80 15.05
CA PHE A 48 -3.88 3.84 16.09
C PHE A 48 -3.83 5.27 15.57
N ILE A 49 -3.58 5.45 14.27
CA ILE A 49 -3.51 6.78 13.66
C ILE A 49 -4.90 7.14 13.12
N PRO A 50 -5.60 8.13 13.73
CA PRO A 50 -6.89 8.59 13.21
C PRO A 50 -6.75 9.11 11.78
N ALA A 51 -7.77 8.90 10.96
CA ALA A 51 -7.75 9.30 9.55
C ALA A 51 -7.46 10.79 9.37
N ASP A 52 -8.05 11.66 10.20
CA ASP A 52 -7.83 13.11 10.13
C ASP A 52 -6.38 13.48 10.41
N THR A 53 -5.76 12.83 11.39
CA THR A 53 -4.34 13.03 11.71
C THR A 53 -3.47 12.57 10.54
N PHE A 54 -3.79 11.41 9.96
CA PHE A 54 -3.09 10.87 8.80
C PHE A 54 -3.18 11.81 7.60
N LEU A 55 -4.37 12.30 7.27
CA LEU A 55 -4.61 13.21 6.15
C LEU A 55 -3.97 14.59 6.35
N SER A 56 -4.10 15.16 7.57
CA SER A 56 -3.44 16.42 7.93
C SER A 56 -1.91 16.29 7.80
N LEU A 57 -1.33 15.19 8.29
CA LEU A 57 0.10 14.93 8.20
C LEU A 57 0.53 14.75 6.74
N MET A 58 -0.25 14.01 5.95
CA MET A 58 -0.01 13.82 4.51
C MET A 58 0.00 15.15 3.75
N GLY A 59 -0.96 16.04 4.03
CA GLY A 59 -1.00 17.38 3.44
C GLY A 59 0.21 18.23 3.81
N ARG A 60 0.63 18.21 5.08
CA ARG A 60 1.79 19.00 5.57
C ARG A 60 3.13 18.50 5.02
N ILE A 61 3.27 17.21 4.75
CA ILE A 61 4.53 16.58 4.29
C ILE A 61 4.63 16.59 2.75
N GLY A 62 3.61 17.06 2.04
CA GLY A 62 3.62 17.14 0.57
C GLY A 62 3.26 15.82 -0.11
N GLY A 63 2.33 15.06 0.48
CA GLY A 63 1.70 13.92 -0.12
C GLY A 63 2.10 12.56 0.45
N TYR A 64 1.39 11.55 0.00
CA TYR A 64 1.48 10.17 0.51
C TYR A 64 2.87 9.54 0.37
N ASN A 65 3.55 9.75 -0.76
CA ASN A 65 4.88 9.20 -1.00
C ASN A 65 5.92 9.77 -0.04
N ASN A 66 5.90 11.09 0.20
CA ASN A 66 6.80 11.74 1.14
C ASN A 66 6.57 11.23 2.57
N MET A 67 5.32 11.04 2.96
CA MET A 67 4.96 10.51 4.27
C MET A 67 5.46 9.08 4.45
N LYS A 68 5.35 8.21 3.43
CA LYS A 68 5.92 6.86 3.45
C LYS A 68 7.44 6.86 3.58
N GLN A 69 8.12 7.70 2.79
CA GLN A 69 9.58 7.82 2.86
C GLN A 69 10.03 8.26 4.25
N LEU A 70 9.32 9.21 4.86
CA LEU A 70 9.58 9.64 6.24
C LEU A 70 9.36 8.50 7.23
N GLY A 71 8.26 7.76 7.11
CA GLY A 71 7.94 6.61 7.96
C GLY A 71 9.00 5.52 7.87
N VAL A 72 9.37 5.11 6.67
CA VAL A 72 10.45 4.12 6.42
C VAL A 72 11.78 4.61 6.99
N GLY A 73 12.16 5.86 6.69
CA GLY A 73 13.39 6.46 7.19
C GLY A 73 13.43 6.53 8.70
N SER A 74 12.32 6.86 9.35
CA SER A 74 12.21 6.93 10.81
C SER A 74 12.39 5.55 11.48
N VAL A 75 11.78 4.50 10.92
CA VAL A 75 11.95 3.14 11.47
C VAL A 75 13.39 2.66 11.31
N LEU A 76 14.01 2.87 10.14
CA LEU A 76 15.40 2.49 9.91
C LEU A 76 16.36 3.26 10.81
N ALA A 77 16.18 4.57 10.95
CA ALA A 77 16.97 5.40 11.88
C ALA A 77 16.76 4.95 13.33
N GLY A 78 15.52 4.66 13.71
CA GLY A 78 15.18 4.12 15.03
C GLY A 78 15.89 2.79 15.33
N GLN A 79 15.91 1.87 14.38
CA GLN A 79 16.64 0.59 14.52
C GLN A 79 18.15 0.80 14.74
N LEU A 80 18.76 1.71 13.99
CA LEU A 80 20.18 2.03 14.14
C LEU A 80 20.47 2.71 15.49
N LEU A 81 19.62 3.63 15.92
CA LEU A 81 19.75 4.30 17.22
C LEU A 81 19.61 3.30 18.38
N VAL A 82 18.60 2.43 18.34
CA VAL A 82 18.42 1.36 19.34
C VAL A 82 19.62 0.42 19.34
N GLY A 83 20.15 0.07 18.17
CA GLY A 83 21.38 -0.69 18.03
C GLY A 83 22.57 0.01 18.68
N GLY A 84 22.76 1.30 18.43
CA GLY A 84 23.80 2.13 19.03
C GLY A 84 23.70 2.23 20.55
N LEU A 85 22.48 2.46 21.07
CA LEU A 85 22.22 2.49 22.51
C LEU A 85 22.46 1.13 23.17
N GLY A 86 22.02 0.03 22.54
CA GLY A 86 22.32 -1.32 22.97
C GLY A 86 23.84 -1.59 23.03
N GLY A 87 24.56 -1.10 22.03
CA GLY A 87 26.02 -1.16 22.00
C GLY A 87 26.67 -0.37 23.13
N ILE A 88 26.15 0.81 23.50
CA ILE A 88 26.62 1.57 24.69
C ILE A 88 26.41 0.75 25.96
N ILE A 89 25.22 0.19 26.16
CA ILE A 89 24.89 -0.64 27.32
C ILE A 89 25.84 -1.84 27.39
N TYR A 90 26.07 -2.51 26.27
CA TYR A 90 27.02 -3.61 26.16
C TYR A 90 28.44 -3.17 26.54
N GLY A 91 28.92 -2.07 25.97
CA GLY A 91 30.28 -1.55 26.25
C GLY A 91 30.49 -1.16 27.69
N LEU A 92 29.49 -0.54 28.35
CA LEU A 92 29.54 -0.22 29.79
C LEU A 92 29.47 -1.47 30.66
N GLY A 93 28.68 -2.47 30.29
CA GLY A 93 28.59 -3.76 30.96
C GLY A 93 29.91 -4.51 30.91
N MET A 94 30.58 -4.50 29.77
CA MET A 94 31.88 -5.14 29.57
C MET A 94 33.05 -4.48 30.34
N ARG A 95 32.93 -3.19 30.66
CA ARG A 95 33.92 -2.47 31.48
C ARG A 95 33.98 -3.00 32.92
N ARG A 96 32.87 -3.48 33.46
CA ARG A 96 32.70 -3.87 34.88
C ARG A 96 32.91 -5.35 35.14
N ARG A 97 33.18 -6.20 34.13
CA ARG A 97 33.13 -7.66 34.26
C ARG A 97 34.42 -8.33 33.79
N ASP A 98 34.84 -9.36 34.53
CA ASP A 98 35.83 -10.32 34.11
C ASP A 98 35.30 -11.24 33.00
N GLY A 99 36.17 -11.66 32.09
CA GLY A 99 35.83 -12.29 30.81
C GLY A 99 34.95 -13.56 30.82
N SER A 100 34.70 -14.16 32.00
CA SER A 100 33.90 -15.39 32.14
C SER A 100 32.39 -15.19 31.93
N ARG A 101 31.88 -13.96 32.07
CA ARG A 101 30.43 -13.65 31.94
C ARG A 101 30.00 -13.15 30.54
N PHE A 102 30.90 -13.22 29.59
CA PHE A 102 30.69 -12.75 28.20
C PHE A 102 29.51 -13.44 27.50
N LYS A 103 29.31 -14.74 27.75
CA LYS A 103 28.28 -15.56 27.07
C LYS A 103 26.84 -15.20 27.49
N VAL A 104 26.61 -14.90 28.76
CA VAL A 104 25.28 -14.60 29.29
C VAL A 104 24.77 -13.24 28.80
N THR A 105 25.68 -12.26 28.63
CA THR A 105 25.28 -10.91 28.16
C THR A 105 24.85 -10.92 26.70
N GLY A 106 25.43 -11.77 25.85
CA GLY A 106 25.04 -11.93 24.46
C GLY A 106 23.63 -12.50 24.29
N ILE A 107 23.28 -13.51 25.08
CA ILE A 107 21.96 -14.15 25.06
C ILE A 107 20.86 -13.13 25.37
N VAL A 108 21.10 -12.19 26.29
CA VAL A 108 20.12 -11.14 26.61
C VAL A 108 19.81 -10.24 25.41
N PHE A 109 20.80 -9.94 24.56
CA PHE A 109 20.62 -9.15 23.34
C PHE A 109 19.89 -9.90 22.21
N ILE A 110 19.66 -11.19 22.37
CA ILE A 110 18.85 -11.99 21.45
C ILE A 110 17.45 -12.17 22.06
N LEU A 111 17.35 -12.66 23.30
CA LEU A 111 16.09 -13.04 23.90
C LEU A 111 15.21 -11.84 24.28
N LEU A 112 15.80 -10.74 24.79
CA LEU A 112 15.03 -9.58 25.19
C LEU A 112 14.30 -8.91 24.00
N PRO A 113 14.99 -8.56 22.90
CA PRO A 113 14.28 -8.00 21.74
C PRO A 113 13.33 -9.01 21.08
N LEU A 114 13.64 -10.29 21.07
CA LEU A 114 12.74 -11.31 20.56
C LEU A 114 11.44 -11.40 21.40
N ALA A 115 11.56 -11.38 22.71
CA ALA A 115 10.40 -11.37 23.61
C ALA A 115 9.60 -10.06 23.47
N ALA A 116 10.29 -8.91 23.39
CA ALA A 116 9.63 -7.62 23.20
C ALA A 116 8.86 -7.56 21.88
N VAL A 117 9.48 -7.99 20.78
CA VAL A 117 8.82 -8.05 19.47
C VAL A 117 7.69 -9.08 19.48
N GLY A 118 7.93 -10.27 20.05
CA GLY A 118 6.93 -11.33 20.14
C GLY A 118 5.67 -10.90 20.91
N THR A 119 5.81 -10.08 21.94
CA THR A 119 4.67 -9.58 22.73
C THR A 119 4.01 -8.36 22.10
N LEU A 120 4.79 -7.32 21.72
CA LEU A 120 4.26 -6.05 21.21
C LEU A 120 3.68 -6.18 19.81
N LEU A 121 4.27 -7.02 18.97
CA LEU A 121 3.85 -7.20 17.57
C LEU A 121 3.07 -8.50 17.34
N TRP A 122 2.71 -9.23 18.40
CA TRP A 122 1.97 -10.49 18.29
C TRP A 122 0.78 -10.45 17.33
N PRO A 123 -0.09 -9.42 17.35
CA PRO A 123 -1.27 -9.40 16.49
C PRO A 123 -0.99 -9.32 14.99
N VAL A 124 0.23 -8.86 14.60
CA VAL A 124 0.61 -8.62 13.19
C VAL A 124 1.79 -9.46 12.71
N LEU A 125 2.32 -10.36 13.55
CA LEU A 125 3.48 -11.20 13.21
C LEU A 125 3.22 -12.18 12.06
N GLY A 126 1.96 -12.57 11.84
CA GLY A 126 1.57 -13.52 10.80
C GLY A 126 1.22 -12.89 9.46
N THR A 127 1.34 -11.57 9.33
CA THR A 127 1.01 -10.85 8.10
C THR A 127 2.13 -10.97 7.05
N HIS A 128 1.77 -10.79 5.78
CA HIS A 128 2.71 -10.70 4.65
C HIS A 128 3.58 -11.95 4.36
N TYR A 129 3.28 -13.12 4.91
CA TYR A 129 4.06 -14.30 4.62
C TYR A 129 3.35 -15.23 3.63
N HIS A 130 3.59 -15.05 2.34
CA HIS A 130 3.23 -15.96 1.23
C HIS A 130 1.81 -16.56 1.24
N GLY A 131 0.87 -15.98 1.99
CA GLY A 131 -0.49 -16.50 2.12
C GLY A 131 -0.64 -17.73 3.02
N LEU A 132 0.38 -18.06 3.83
CA LEU A 132 0.29 -19.09 4.86
C LEU A 132 -0.74 -18.74 5.94
N PRO A 133 -1.37 -19.74 6.57
CA PRO A 133 -2.17 -19.53 7.77
C PRO A 133 -1.38 -18.77 8.84
N ILE A 134 -2.05 -17.84 9.53
CA ILE A 134 -1.43 -16.87 10.45
C ILE A 134 -0.46 -17.53 11.44
N ASN A 135 -0.84 -18.65 12.07
CA ASN A 135 0.02 -19.32 13.05
C ASN A 135 1.37 -19.80 12.45
N ARG A 136 1.36 -20.29 11.22
CA ARG A 136 2.60 -20.71 10.53
C ARG A 136 3.43 -19.51 10.11
N ALA A 137 2.78 -18.47 9.60
CA ALA A 137 3.43 -17.22 9.24
C ALA A 137 4.12 -16.56 10.45
N MET A 138 3.50 -16.59 11.64
CA MET A 138 4.08 -16.09 12.89
C MET A 138 5.36 -16.84 13.28
N VAL A 139 5.36 -18.16 13.19
CA VAL A 139 6.55 -18.99 13.52
C VAL A 139 7.71 -18.65 12.59
N VAL A 140 7.44 -18.52 11.29
CA VAL A 140 8.48 -18.17 10.31
C VAL A 140 9.01 -16.76 10.54
N THR A 141 8.14 -15.80 10.82
CA THR A 141 8.52 -14.42 11.13
C THR A 141 9.39 -14.36 12.39
N LEU A 142 9.01 -15.06 13.47
CA LEU A 142 9.81 -15.13 14.68
C LEU A 142 11.17 -15.82 14.44
N GLY A 143 11.20 -16.87 13.62
CA GLY A 143 12.46 -17.52 13.21
C GLY A 143 13.40 -16.59 12.44
N GLY A 144 12.85 -15.81 11.51
CA GLY A 144 13.62 -14.79 10.77
C GLY A 144 14.15 -13.67 11.67
N LEU A 145 13.33 -13.19 12.62
CA LEU A 145 13.75 -12.19 13.61
C LEU A 145 14.84 -12.74 14.54
N LEU A 146 14.69 -13.98 14.99
CA LEU A 146 15.72 -14.65 15.79
C LEU A 146 17.07 -14.70 15.04
N ALA A 147 17.06 -15.11 13.76
CA ALA A 147 18.27 -15.11 12.94
C ALA A 147 18.91 -13.72 12.83
N ALA A 148 18.11 -12.68 12.62
CA ALA A 148 18.59 -11.30 12.56
C ALA A 148 19.17 -10.81 13.90
N PHE A 149 18.56 -11.16 15.04
CA PHE A 149 19.09 -10.81 16.36
C PHE A 149 20.37 -11.56 16.70
N ILE A 150 20.52 -12.81 16.23
CA ILE A 150 21.79 -13.54 16.33
C ILE A 150 22.90 -12.81 15.54
N VAL A 151 22.60 -12.35 14.32
CA VAL A 151 23.55 -11.56 13.52
C VAL A 151 23.92 -10.27 14.25
N PHE A 152 22.93 -9.56 14.83
CA PHE A 152 23.19 -8.37 15.63
C PHE A 152 24.14 -8.66 16.78
N GLU A 153 23.88 -9.68 17.59
CA GLU A 153 24.71 -10.04 18.75
C GLU A 153 26.14 -10.39 18.30
N ARG A 154 26.29 -11.25 17.29
CA ARG A 154 27.61 -11.66 16.81
C ARG A 154 28.41 -10.48 16.26
N ALA A 155 27.79 -9.62 15.48
CA ALA A 155 28.40 -8.41 14.94
C ALA A 155 28.81 -7.45 16.07
N LEU A 156 27.93 -7.21 17.05
CA LEU A 156 28.21 -6.36 18.21
C LEU A 156 29.44 -6.84 18.96
N VAL A 157 29.49 -8.14 19.29
CA VAL A 157 30.62 -8.75 20.03
C VAL A 157 31.92 -8.66 19.23
N LEU A 158 31.88 -9.01 17.93
CA LEU A 158 33.07 -9.03 17.09
C LEU A 158 33.62 -7.62 16.86
N VAL A 159 32.78 -6.65 16.51
CA VAL A 159 33.20 -5.27 16.25
C VAL A 159 33.66 -4.62 17.54
N PHE A 160 32.95 -4.82 18.66
CA PHE A 160 33.39 -4.30 19.95
C PHE A 160 34.76 -4.83 20.36
N ARG A 161 35.00 -6.15 20.23
CA ARG A 161 36.32 -6.77 20.48
C ARG A 161 37.38 -6.18 19.56
N PHE A 162 37.11 -5.99 18.29
CA PHE A 162 38.02 -5.39 17.33
C PHE A 162 38.41 -3.96 17.74
N LEU A 163 37.44 -3.12 18.09
CA LEU A 163 37.68 -1.73 18.50
C LEU A 163 38.38 -1.58 19.87
N THR A 164 38.26 -2.59 20.72
CA THR A 164 38.81 -2.54 22.08
C THR A 164 40.10 -3.34 22.28
N ARG A 165 40.57 -4.05 21.25
CA ARG A 165 41.87 -4.77 21.31
C ARG A 165 42.97 -3.85 21.82
N PRO A 166 43.80 -4.28 22.77
CA PRO A 166 44.97 -3.53 23.17
C PRO A 166 45.90 -3.39 21.97
N ARG A 167 46.34 -2.16 21.69
CA ARG A 167 47.42 -1.94 20.73
C ARG A 167 48.68 -2.48 21.41
N VAL A 168 49.30 -3.51 20.85
CA VAL A 168 50.65 -3.91 21.23
C VAL A 168 51.53 -2.73 20.85
N GLN A 169 52.12 -2.04 21.84
CA GLN A 169 53.17 -1.09 21.58
C GLN A 169 54.41 -1.93 21.19
N ILE A 170 54.63 -2.01 19.88
CA ILE A 170 55.91 -2.48 19.36
C ILE A 170 56.88 -1.33 19.58
N ASN A 171 57.78 -1.52 20.51
CA ASN A 171 58.80 -0.54 20.87
C ASN A 171 59.98 -0.73 19.92
N ASP A 172 59.80 -0.56 18.62
CA ASP A 172 60.85 -0.64 17.62
C ASP A 172 60.98 0.70 16.92
N GLN A 173 62.13 1.32 17.15
CA GLN A 173 62.59 2.53 16.48
C GLN A 173 63.02 2.27 15.04
N GLU A 174 62.48 1.28 14.37
CA GLU A 174 62.73 1.05 12.97
C GLU A 174 61.54 1.50 12.08
N PHE A 175 61.89 2.18 11.04
CA PHE A 175 61.09 2.82 9.99
C PHE A 175 59.96 1.90 9.53
N SER A 176 58.80 2.06 10.11
CA SER A 176 57.59 1.41 9.62
C SER A 176 56.83 2.35 8.68
N PRO A 177 56.47 1.93 7.49
CA PRO A 177 55.67 2.77 6.57
C PRO A 177 54.36 3.18 7.27
N PRO A 178 53.94 4.45 7.13
CA PRO A 178 52.82 5.03 7.89
C PRO A 178 51.46 4.34 7.67
N ILE A 179 51.37 3.50 6.67
CA ILE A 179 50.16 2.71 6.38
C ILE A 179 50.56 1.32 5.94
N GLY A 180 50.36 0.31 6.80
CA GLY A 180 50.62 -1.08 6.46
C GLY A 180 49.70 -1.60 5.32
N ARG A 181 50.24 -2.46 4.43
CA ARG A 181 49.48 -3.11 3.34
C ARG A 181 48.14 -3.70 3.80
N ARG A 182 48.07 -4.26 5.01
CA ARG A 182 46.84 -4.82 5.61
C ARG A 182 45.83 -3.75 5.93
N ALA A 183 46.24 -2.55 6.35
CA ALA A 183 45.32 -1.43 6.61
C ALA A 183 44.77 -0.85 5.30
N LEU A 184 45.56 -0.80 4.22
CA LEU A 184 45.09 -0.41 2.89
C LEU A 184 44.10 -1.41 2.30
N ILE A 185 44.38 -2.71 2.42
CA ILE A 185 43.47 -3.76 1.94
C ILE A 185 42.19 -3.78 2.79
N ALA A 186 42.27 -3.68 4.10
CA ALA A 186 41.10 -3.63 4.98
C ALA A 186 40.28 -2.35 4.75
N GLY A 187 40.94 -1.21 4.56
CA GLY A 187 40.28 0.06 4.22
C GLY A 187 39.62 0.03 2.86
N GLY A 188 40.26 -0.53 1.84
CA GLY A 188 39.71 -0.73 0.52
C GLY A 188 38.49 -1.67 0.50
N LEU A 189 38.59 -2.81 1.21
CA LEU A 189 37.45 -3.73 1.38
C LEU A 189 36.31 -3.11 2.17
N ALA A 190 36.62 -2.29 3.21
CA ALA A 190 35.59 -1.56 3.95
C ALA A 190 34.89 -0.50 3.12
N LEU A 191 35.62 0.21 2.23
CA LEU A 191 35.04 1.18 1.28
C LEU A 191 34.19 0.48 0.22
N LEU A 192 34.63 -0.65 -0.33
CA LEU A 192 33.85 -1.45 -1.28
C LEU A 192 32.59 -2.03 -0.63
N ALA A 193 32.71 -2.53 0.60
CA ALA A 193 31.57 -3.01 1.37
C ALA A 193 30.61 -1.89 1.76
N ALA A 194 31.11 -0.69 2.08
CA ALA A 194 30.28 0.48 2.35
C ALA A 194 29.58 1.00 1.08
N GLY A 195 30.28 1.06 -0.06
CA GLY A 195 29.72 1.47 -1.33
C GLY A 195 28.69 0.48 -1.89
N GLY A 196 29.03 -0.81 -1.88
CA GLY A 196 28.10 -1.89 -2.27
C GLY A 196 26.91 -2.01 -1.33
N GLY A 197 27.13 -1.84 -0.02
CA GLY A 197 26.07 -1.82 0.99
C GLY A 197 25.16 -0.60 0.84
N ALA A 198 25.69 0.58 0.52
CA ALA A 198 24.90 1.77 0.28
C ALA A 198 24.04 1.63 -0.98
N GLU A 199 24.57 1.07 -2.06
CA GLU A 199 23.77 0.83 -3.28
C GLU A 199 22.72 -0.27 -3.08
N LEU A 200 23.06 -1.33 -2.34
CA LEU A 200 22.07 -2.36 -1.95
C LEU A 200 20.97 -1.75 -1.08
N LEU A 201 21.30 -0.94 -0.08
CA LEU A 201 20.36 -0.20 0.76
C LEU A 201 19.50 0.75 -0.09
N ARG A 202 20.10 1.47 -1.04
CA ARG A 202 19.38 2.36 -1.94
C ARG A 202 18.44 1.60 -2.87
N ARG A 203 18.82 0.42 -3.38
CA ARG A 203 17.95 -0.45 -4.17
C ARG A 203 16.81 -1.03 -3.33
N LEU A 204 17.12 -1.55 -2.16
CA LEU A 204 16.13 -2.08 -1.22
C LEU A 204 15.20 -0.98 -0.71
N TYR A 205 15.73 0.21 -0.44
CA TYR A 205 14.92 1.39 -0.10
C TYR A 205 13.98 1.76 -1.24
N ARG A 206 14.44 1.81 -2.50
CA ARG A 206 13.59 2.05 -3.66
C ARG A 206 12.50 0.98 -3.80
N ILE A 207 12.83 -0.30 -3.70
CA ILE A 207 11.87 -1.38 -3.77
C ILE A 207 10.84 -1.27 -2.64
N ALA A 208 11.29 -0.94 -1.43
CA ALA A 208 10.42 -0.79 -0.27
C ALA A 208 9.54 0.48 -0.29
N THR A 209 9.92 1.52 -1.05
CA THR A 209 9.19 2.80 -1.08
C THR A 209 8.47 3.07 -2.39
N PHE A 210 8.89 2.46 -3.51
CA PHE A 210 8.36 2.73 -4.85
C PHE A 210 7.33 1.72 -5.36
N SER A 211 6.96 0.70 -4.60
CA SER A 211 5.83 -0.16 -4.95
C SER A 211 4.46 0.54 -4.78
N TYR A 212 4.48 1.81 -4.36
CA TYR A 212 3.30 2.63 -4.07
C TYR A 212 3.44 3.99 -4.65
N ASP A 213 3.11 4.13 -5.83
CA ASP A 213 3.16 5.39 -6.52
C ASP A 213 1.86 6.17 -6.49
N GLY A 214 0.78 5.62 -5.90
CA GLY A 214 -0.54 6.21 -6.05
C GLY A 214 -0.83 6.45 -7.52
N THR A 215 -0.51 5.48 -8.37
CA THR A 215 -0.70 5.55 -9.81
C THR A 215 -2.07 6.12 -10.10
N GLN A 216 -2.11 7.21 -10.84
CA GLN A 216 -3.33 7.87 -11.27
C GLN A 216 -3.49 7.67 -12.77
N TYR A 217 -4.72 7.44 -13.19
CA TYR A 217 -5.07 7.26 -14.60
C TYR A 217 -6.03 8.36 -15.03
N LYS A 218 -5.51 9.36 -15.74
CA LYS A 218 -6.26 10.52 -16.23
C LYS A 218 -5.63 11.17 -17.46
N GLY A 219 -6.36 12.08 -18.09
CA GLY A 219 -5.90 12.82 -19.24
C GLY A 219 -6.02 12.03 -20.54
N ARG A 220 -5.23 12.39 -21.55
CA ARG A 220 -5.32 11.85 -22.92
C ARG A 220 -5.15 10.34 -23.05
N VAL A 221 -4.56 9.69 -22.07
CA VAL A 221 -4.31 8.23 -22.08
C VAL A 221 -5.54 7.41 -21.70
N VAL A 222 -6.61 8.06 -21.22
CA VAL A 222 -7.82 7.37 -20.77
C VAL A 222 -8.52 6.69 -21.94
N GLN A 223 -8.78 5.41 -21.78
CA GLN A 223 -9.46 4.55 -22.75
C GLN A 223 -10.41 3.59 -22.02
N PRO A 224 -11.35 2.92 -22.72
CA PRO A 224 -12.39 2.10 -22.08
C PRO A 224 -11.87 1.11 -21.06
N ILE A 225 -10.79 0.40 -21.36
CA ILE A 225 -10.12 -0.55 -20.46
C ILE A 225 -8.73 0.00 -20.11
N THR A 226 -8.47 0.17 -18.84
CA THR A 226 -7.17 0.63 -18.33
C THR A 226 -6.13 -0.50 -18.42
N PRO A 227 -4.95 -0.29 -19.03
CA PRO A 227 -3.86 -1.27 -18.99
C PRO A 227 -3.45 -1.63 -17.56
N ASN A 228 -3.06 -2.89 -17.33
CA ASN A 228 -2.76 -3.40 -15.98
C ASN A 228 -1.66 -2.62 -15.25
N ASP A 229 -0.65 -2.12 -15.97
CA ASP A 229 0.46 -1.33 -15.44
C ASP A 229 0.08 0.13 -15.14
N GLN A 230 -1.02 0.63 -15.73
CA GLN A 230 -1.55 1.98 -15.53
C GLN A 230 -2.76 2.02 -14.61
N PHE A 231 -3.31 0.86 -14.24
CA PHE A 231 -4.46 0.79 -13.34
C PHE A 231 -4.08 1.39 -11.97
N TYR A 232 -4.92 2.29 -11.46
CA TYR A 232 -4.62 2.98 -10.20
C TYR A 232 -4.35 1.99 -9.07
N CYS A 233 -3.42 2.33 -8.20
CA CYS A 233 -3.04 1.48 -7.09
C CYS A 233 -2.89 2.30 -5.81
N VAL A 234 -3.70 1.96 -4.82
CA VAL A 234 -3.59 2.48 -3.45
C VAL A 234 -3.54 1.29 -2.50
N THR A 235 -2.69 1.35 -1.49
CA THR A 235 -2.54 0.30 -0.50
C THR A 235 -1.98 0.86 0.80
N LYS A 236 -2.40 0.29 1.94
CA LYS A 236 -1.86 0.67 3.26
C LYS A 236 -0.44 0.17 3.50
N ASN A 237 0.01 -0.79 2.70
CA ASN A 237 1.28 -1.48 2.92
C ASN A 237 2.48 -0.64 2.50
N VAL A 238 3.61 -0.83 3.15
CA VAL A 238 4.90 -0.26 2.72
C VAL A 238 5.49 -1.08 1.57
N VAL A 239 5.30 -2.40 1.58
CA VAL A 239 5.70 -3.33 0.52
C VAL A 239 4.52 -4.25 0.22
N ASP A 240 4.19 -4.44 -1.05
CA ASP A 240 3.11 -5.35 -1.44
C ASP A 240 3.44 -6.80 -1.04
N PRO A 241 2.47 -7.55 -0.51
CA PRO A 241 2.66 -8.96 -0.22
C PRO A 241 3.01 -9.75 -1.48
N LYS A 242 3.99 -10.65 -1.38
CA LYS A 242 4.22 -11.68 -2.38
C LYS A 242 3.58 -12.97 -1.90
N VAL A 243 2.55 -13.41 -2.59
CA VAL A 243 1.80 -14.61 -2.23
C VAL A 243 2.25 -15.80 -3.09
N ASN A 244 2.49 -16.93 -2.44
CA ASN A 244 2.75 -18.19 -3.14
C ASN A 244 1.40 -18.89 -3.39
N ALA A 245 1.06 -19.09 -4.67
CA ALA A 245 -0.22 -19.67 -5.09
C ALA A 245 -0.44 -21.11 -4.56
N ASP A 246 0.64 -21.91 -4.46
CA ASP A 246 0.54 -23.29 -3.96
C ASP A 246 0.21 -23.36 -2.46
N LEU A 247 0.67 -22.36 -1.71
CA LEU A 247 0.45 -22.25 -0.27
C LEU A 247 -0.83 -21.48 0.07
N TRP A 248 -1.31 -20.66 -0.84
CA TRP A 248 -2.48 -19.82 -0.63
C TRP A 248 -3.76 -20.65 -0.44
N ARG A 249 -4.63 -20.17 0.43
CA ARG A 249 -5.97 -20.71 0.68
C ARG A 249 -6.95 -19.58 0.88
N LEU A 250 -8.17 -19.78 0.36
CA LEU A 250 -9.33 -18.96 0.66
C LEU A 250 -10.25 -19.75 1.59
N GLU A 251 -10.51 -19.23 2.75
CA GLU A 251 -11.42 -19.81 3.74
C GLU A 251 -12.77 -19.06 3.75
N VAL A 252 -13.87 -19.78 3.81
CA VAL A 252 -15.20 -19.24 4.12
C VAL A 252 -15.58 -19.74 5.50
N THR A 253 -15.76 -18.80 6.45
CA THR A 253 -15.87 -19.10 7.90
C THR A 253 -16.91 -18.18 8.58
N GLY A 254 -16.96 -18.18 9.90
CA GLY A 254 -17.86 -17.35 10.71
C GLY A 254 -19.23 -18.01 10.91
N LEU A 255 -20.29 -17.24 10.74
CA LEU A 255 -21.69 -17.68 10.89
C LEU A 255 -22.13 -18.51 9.67
N VAL A 256 -21.57 -19.69 9.51
CA VAL A 256 -21.86 -20.66 8.44
C VAL A 256 -22.09 -22.05 8.99
N GLN A 257 -22.92 -22.85 8.32
CA GLN A 257 -23.15 -24.26 8.69
C GLN A 257 -21.90 -25.09 8.40
N THR A 258 -21.27 -24.87 7.23
CA THR A 258 -20.13 -25.65 6.76
C THR A 258 -19.00 -24.74 6.33
N ARG A 259 -17.89 -24.75 7.08
CA ARG A 259 -16.68 -24.02 6.67
C ARG A 259 -16.14 -24.59 5.36
N GLN A 260 -15.73 -23.72 4.47
CA GLN A 260 -15.15 -24.08 3.19
C GLN A 260 -13.69 -23.61 3.11
N THR A 261 -12.88 -24.37 2.36
CA THR A 261 -11.49 -23.98 2.07
C THR A 261 -11.19 -24.29 0.61
N TYR A 262 -10.72 -23.29 -0.11
CA TYR A 262 -10.38 -23.39 -1.53
C TYR A 262 -8.89 -23.17 -1.74
N ARG A 263 -8.27 -24.05 -2.50
CA ARG A 263 -6.98 -23.82 -3.16
C ARG A 263 -7.26 -23.06 -4.47
N LEU A 264 -6.23 -22.46 -5.05
CA LEU A 264 -6.39 -21.69 -6.29
C LEU A 264 -6.89 -22.53 -7.46
N ASP A 265 -6.36 -23.74 -7.60
CA ASP A 265 -6.80 -24.72 -8.61
C ASP A 265 -8.28 -25.07 -8.45
N ARG A 266 -8.71 -25.35 -7.21
CA ARG A 266 -10.11 -25.62 -6.90
C ARG A 266 -11.00 -24.41 -7.16
N LEU A 267 -10.58 -23.19 -6.78
CA LEU A 267 -11.31 -21.97 -7.06
C LEU A 267 -11.50 -21.79 -8.57
N LYS A 268 -10.44 -21.96 -9.36
CA LYS A 268 -10.47 -21.84 -10.82
C LYS A 268 -11.31 -22.93 -11.52
N SER A 269 -11.58 -24.06 -10.86
CA SER A 269 -12.43 -25.13 -11.42
C SER A 269 -13.93 -24.87 -11.26
N LEU A 270 -14.34 -23.83 -10.51
CA LEU A 270 -15.74 -23.44 -10.39
C LEU A 270 -16.19 -22.64 -11.62
N ALA A 271 -17.53 -22.51 -11.80
CA ALA A 271 -18.08 -21.73 -12.89
C ALA A 271 -17.69 -20.25 -12.77
N ALA A 272 -16.80 -19.80 -13.62
CA ALA A 272 -16.31 -18.42 -13.63
C ALA A 272 -17.19 -17.53 -14.54
N VAL A 273 -17.23 -16.24 -14.19
CA VAL A 273 -17.83 -15.18 -15.01
C VAL A 273 -16.78 -14.15 -15.35
N GLU A 274 -16.96 -13.46 -16.48
CA GLU A 274 -16.20 -12.28 -16.87
C GLU A 274 -17.09 -11.05 -16.76
N GLN A 275 -16.54 -9.98 -16.18
CA GLN A 275 -17.27 -8.74 -15.92
C GLN A 275 -16.35 -7.54 -16.03
N GLU A 276 -16.80 -6.50 -16.72
CA GLU A 276 -16.15 -5.19 -16.64
C GLU A 276 -16.64 -4.45 -15.41
N THR A 277 -15.71 -3.89 -14.63
CA THR A 277 -16.06 -3.09 -13.46
C THR A 277 -15.02 -2.01 -13.23
N THR A 278 -15.50 -0.78 -13.08
CA THR A 278 -14.69 0.36 -12.67
C THR A 278 -14.55 0.39 -11.15
N LEU A 279 -13.33 0.62 -10.70
CA LEU A 279 -13.00 0.85 -9.30
C LEU A 279 -12.60 2.31 -9.10
N MET A 280 -13.05 2.90 -7.99
CA MET A 280 -12.69 4.25 -7.58
C MET A 280 -12.27 4.28 -6.11
N CYS A 281 -11.17 4.97 -5.80
CA CYS A 281 -10.74 5.19 -4.41
C CYS A 281 -11.65 6.20 -3.72
N ILE A 282 -11.95 6.02 -2.43
CA ILE A 282 -12.71 6.98 -1.64
C ILE A 282 -12.00 8.34 -1.54
N SER A 283 -10.67 8.35 -1.61
CA SER A 283 -9.85 9.57 -1.62
C SER A 283 -9.66 10.19 -3.01
N ASN A 284 -10.45 9.75 -4.01
CA ASN A 284 -10.36 10.31 -5.36
C ASN A 284 -10.95 11.73 -5.40
N GLY A 285 -10.12 12.76 -5.45
CA GLY A 285 -10.53 14.17 -5.63
C GLY A 285 -11.28 14.41 -6.93
N LEU A 286 -11.90 15.59 -7.09
CA LEU A 286 -12.69 15.91 -8.28
C LEU A 286 -11.88 15.78 -9.58
N ASP A 287 -10.63 16.24 -9.56
CA ASP A 287 -9.70 16.20 -10.69
C ASP A 287 -8.73 15.02 -10.66
N ALA A 288 -8.86 14.11 -9.67
CA ALA A 288 -7.89 13.03 -9.47
C ALA A 288 -8.17 11.81 -10.34
N GLY A 289 -7.12 11.04 -10.62
CA GLY A 289 -7.13 9.84 -11.45
C GLY A 289 -7.11 8.52 -10.69
N LEU A 290 -7.59 8.48 -9.44
CA LEU A 290 -7.68 7.24 -8.65
C LEU A 290 -8.95 6.46 -9.00
N MET A 291 -9.15 6.26 -10.29
CA MET A 291 -10.28 5.54 -10.87
C MET A 291 -9.81 4.83 -12.15
N SER A 292 -10.17 3.58 -12.34
CA SER A 292 -9.76 2.76 -13.49
C SER A 292 -10.78 1.65 -13.77
N ASN A 293 -10.91 1.24 -15.03
CA ASN A 293 -11.80 0.17 -15.47
C ASN A 293 -11.02 -1.04 -15.97
N ALA A 294 -11.46 -2.24 -15.64
CA ALA A 294 -10.86 -3.48 -16.12
C ALA A 294 -11.89 -4.58 -16.35
N LYS A 295 -11.49 -5.59 -17.13
CA LYS A 295 -12.19 -6.87 -17.25
C LYS A 295 -11.68 -7.81 -16.16
N TRP A 296 -12.60 -8.30 -15.36
CA TRP A 296 -12.31 -9.21 -14.26
C TRP A 296 -12.89 -10.59 -14.55
N LYS A 297 -12.14 -11.64 -14.23
CA LYS A 297 -12.63 -13.01 -14.29
C LYS A 297 -12.51 -13.67 -12.95
N GLY A 298 -13.60 -14.29 -12.50
CA GLY A 298 -13.65 -14.92 -11.19
C GLY A 298 -14.96 -15.63 -10.92
N ILE A 299 -15.17 -15.93 -9.67
CA ILE A 299 -16.32 -16.69 -9.18
C ILE A 299 -17.27 -15.73 -8.45
N PRO A 300 -18.58 -15.75 -8.70
CA PRO A 300 -19.54 -15.03 -7.87
C PRO A 300 -19.37 -15.43 -6.40
N MET A 301 -19.26 -14.43 -5.53
CA MET A 301 -19.09 -14.68 -4.08
C MET A 301 -20.28 -15.47 -3.53
N SER A 302 -21.48 -15.25 -4.06
CA SER A 302 -22.68 -16.01 -3.73
C SER A 302 -22.52 -17.52 -3.92
N THR A 303 -21.74 -17.98 -4.91
CA THR A 303 -21.45 -19.42 -5.10
C THR A 303 -20.66 -19.98 -3.92
N LEU A 304 -19.67 -19.23 -3.42
CA LEU A 304 -18.85 -19.66 -2.28
C LEU A 304 -19.64 -19.63 -0.96
N LEU A 305 -20.47 -18.60 -0.80
CA LEU A 305 -21.34 -18.43 0.37
C LEU A 305 -22.46 -19.47 0.41
N ALA A 306 -23.08 -19.77 -0.72
CA ALA A 306 -24.11 -20.82 -0.81
C ALA A 306 -23.55 -22.19 -0.40
N ALA A 307 -22.31 -22.53 -0.83
CA ALA A 307 -21.65 -23.76 -0.41
C ALA A 307 -21.34 -23.82 1.10
N ALA A 308 -21.20 -22.67 1.74
CA ALA A 308 -20.95 -22.55 3.18
C ALA A 308 -22.24 -22.49 4.00
N SER A 309 -23.40 -22.14 3.39
CA SER A 309 -24.72 -22.01 4.00
C SER A 309 -24.71 -21.04 5.20
N PRO A 310 -24.82 -19.72 4.98
CA PRO A 310 -24.91 -18.74 6.04
C PRO A 310 -26.02 -19.03 7.04
N LEU A 311 -25.73 -18.84 8.34
CA LEU A 311 -26.68 -19.07 9.44
C LEU A 311 -27.64 -17.88 9.61
N ALA A 312 -28.76 -18.13 10.27
CA ALA A 312 -29.67 -17.06 10.70
C ALA A 312 -28.91 -16.05 11.59
N GLY A 313 -29.17 -14.74 11.41
CA GLY A 313 -28.45 -13.67 12.11
C GLY A 313 -27.18 -13.18 11.42
N ALA A 314 -26.76 -13.81 10.32
CA ALA A 314 -25.71 -13.26 9.46
C ALA A 314 -26.26 -12.06 8.68
N THR A 315 -25.59 -10.90 8.79
CA THR A 315 -25.99 -9.64 8.12
C THR A 315 -24.88 -9.04 7.29
N LYS A 316 -23.63 -9.41 7.58
CA LYS A 316 -22.43 -8.88 6.91
C LYS A 316 -21.47 -9.99 6.50
N VAL A 317 -20.56 -9.65 5.60
CA VAL A 317 -19.32 -10.38 5.40
C VAL A 317 -18.16 -9.50 5.84
N ARG A 318 -17.16 -10.10 6.48
CA ARG A 318 -15.87 -9.48 6.75
C ARG A 318 -14.79 -10.19 5.93
N LEU A 319 -14.11 -9.41 5.11
CA LEU A 319 -13.02 -9.87 4.27
C LEU A 319 -11.69 -9.71 4.99
N HIS A 320 -10.75 -10.64 4.73
CA HIS A 320 -9.41 -10.58 5.30
C HIS A 320 -8.36 -10.79 4.21
N GLY A 321 -7.46 -9.83 4.06
CA GLY A 321 -6.29 -9.92 3.18
C GLY A 321 -5.07 -10.52 3.89
N VAL A 322 -4.10 -11.00 3.11
CA VAL A 322 -2.78 -11.46 3.59
C VAL A 322 -2.07 -10.39 4.44
N ASP A 323 -2.30 -9.14 4.11
CA ASP A 323 -1.69 -7.96 4.73
C ASP A 323 -2.41 -7.49 6.02
N ASN A 324 -3.22 -8.34 6.63
CA ASN A 324 -4.06 -8.00 7.78
C ASN A 324 -5.04 -6.84 7.52
N TYR A 325 -5.29 -6.51 6.26
CA TYR A 325 -6.38 -5.62 5.91
C TYR A 325 -7.71 -6.35 6.08
N THR A 326 -8.68 -5.66 6.65
CA THR A 326 -10.05 -6.19 6.79
C THR A 326 -11.04 -5.15 6.33
N ASP A 327 -12.12 -5.58 5.70
CA ASP A 327 -13.25 -4.70 5.42
C ASP A 327 -14.57 -5.45 5.51
N THR A 328 -15.67 -4.72 5.61
CA THR A 328 -17.02 -5.28 5.78
C THR A 328 -17.98 -4.63 4.78
N PHE A 329 -18.97 -5.40 4.38
CA PHE A 329 -20.16 -4.90 3.67
C PHE A 329 -21.35 -5.86 3.87
N PRO A 330 -22.58 -5.45 3.52
CA PRO A 330 -23.78 -6.24 3.73
C PRO A 330 -23.72 -7.62 3.06
N LEU A 331 -24.24 -8.63 3.73
CA LEU A 331 -24.36 -9.99 3.18
C LEU A 331 -25.21 -10.01 1.92
N GLU A 332 -26.24 -9.18 1.84
CA GLU A 332 -27.06 -9.00 0.61
C GLU A 332 -26.19 -8.63 -0.59
N LYS A 333 -25.26 -7.64 -0.43
CA LYS A 333 -24.32 -7.27 -1.49
C LYS A 333 -23.32 -8.39 -1.80
N ALA A 334 -22.95 -9.19 -0.81
CA ALA A 334 -22.08 -10.35 -1.02
C ALA A 334 -22.80 -11.47 -1.83
N MET A 335 -24.11 -11.54 -1.73
CA MET A 335 -24.95 -12.48 -2.49
C MET A 335 -25.33 -11.95 -3.90
N ASP A 336 -25.08 -10.69 -4.19
CA ASP A 336 -25.24 -10.12 -5.53
C ASP A 336 -24.35 -10.86 -6.53
N PRO A 337 -24.88 -11.32 -7.68
CA PRO A 337 -24.10 -12.05 -8.67
C PRO A 337 -22.93 -11.26 -9.28
N THR A 338 -22.94 -9.92 -9.16
CA THR A 338 -21.86 -9.05 -9.64
C THR A 338 -20.72 -8.89 -8.62
N THR A 339 -20.88 -9.34 -7.38
CA THR A 339 -19.82 -9.38 -6.38
C THR A 339 -18.97 -10.63 -6.59
N LEU A 340 -17.70 -10.44 -6.97
CA LEU A 340 -16.83 -11.52 -7.45
C LEU A 340 -15.59 -11.71 -6.58
N VAL A 341 -15.12 -12.96 -6.49
CA VAL A 341 -13.75 -13.31 -6.12
C VAL A 341 -12.99 -13.60 -7.41
N VAL A 342 -12.14 -12.66 -7.83
CA VAL A 342 -11.48 -12.69 -9.14
C VAL A 342 -10.03 -13.11 -9.03
N TYR A 343 -9.51 -13.78 -10.08
CA TYR A 343 -8.14 -14.27 -10.19
C TYR A 343 -7.46 -13.90 -11.51
N GLU A 344 -8.18 -13.23 -12.43
CA GLU A 344 -7.63 -12.66 -13.67
C GLU A 344 -8.11 -11.22 -13.85
N MET A 345 -7.29 -10.41 -14.51
CA MET A 345 -7.52 -9.02 -14.86
C MET A 345 -7.08 -8.77 -16.29
N ASN A 346 -7.98 -8.25 -17.14
CA ASN A 346 -7.75 -7.97 -18.56
C ASN A 346 -7.20 -9.19 -19.35
N GLY A 347 -7.67 -10.41 -19.03
CA GLY A 347 -7.27 -11.64 -19.70
C GLY A 347 -5.94 -12.23 -19.21
N GLU A 348 -5.32 -11.64 -18.19
CA GLU A 348 -4.06 -12.09 -17.61
C GLU A 348 -4.25 -12.48 -16.14
N THR A 349 -3.33 -13.27 -15.60
CA THR A 349 -3.25 -13.51 -14.16
C THR A 349 -3.09 -12.18 -13.42
N LEU A 350 -3.79 -12.01 -12.30
CA LEU A 350 -3.68 -10.80 -11.47
C LEU A 350 -2.22 -10.44 -11.20
N PRO A 351 -1.77 -9.20 -11.47
CA PRO A 351 -0.48 -8.73 -11.00
C PRO A 351 -0.41 -8.71 -9.46
N ASP A 352 0.79 -8.93 -8.89
CA ASP A 352 1.01 -8.95 -7.43
C ASP A 352 0.38 -7.72 -6.74
N ARG A 353 0.63 -6.51 -7.27
CA ARG A 353 0.12 -5.24 -6.74
C ARG A 353 -1.41 -5.08 -6.83
N HIS A 354 -2.06 -5.84 -7.69
CA HIS A 354 -3.51 -5.83 -7.87
C HIS A 354 -4.22 -6.95 -7.11
N GLY A 355 -3.47 -7.78 -6.37
CA GLY A 355 -4.06 -8.73 -5.42
C GLY A 355 -3.87 -10.21 -5.74
N PHE A 356 -2.82 -10.59 -6.53
CA PHE A 356 -2.52 -12.01 -6.76
C PHE A 356 -2.47 -12.81 -5.45
N PRO A 357 -3.04 -14.04 -5.37
CA PRO A 357 -3.67 -14.78 -6.46
C PRO A 357 -5.17 -14.49 -6.64
N ALA A 358 -5.82 -13.84 -5.68
CA ALA A 358 -7.22 -13.47 -5.78
C ALA A 358 -7.55 -12.20 -4.99
N ARG A 359 -8.53 -11.45 -5.50
CA ARG A 359 -9.11 -10.28 -4.84
C ARG A 359 -10.63 -10.29 -4.95
N VAL A 360 -11.27 -9.40 -4.19
CA VAL A 360 -12.71 -9.19 -4.27
C VAL A 360 -13.03 -7.96 -5.12
N ILE A 361 -14.10 -8.03 -5.91
CA ILE A 361 -14.71 -6.93 -6.65
C ILE A 361 -16.14 -6.77 -6.12
N VAL A 362 -16.48 -5.55 -5.68
CA VAL A 362 -17.79 -5.19 -5.09
C VAL A 362 -18.33 -3.96 -5.83
N PRO A 363 -19.01 -4.13 -6.96
CA PRO A 363 -19.52 -3.00 -7.76
C PRO A 363 -20.40 -2.06 -6.93
N GLY A 364 -20.32 -0.77 -7.22
CA GLY A 364 -21.06 0.27 -6.50
C GLY A 364 -20.37 0.81 -5.26
N TYR A 365 -19.36 0.12 -4.74
CA TYR A 365 -18.61 0.53 -3.54
C TYR A 365 -17.24 1.12 -3.89
N PHE A 366 -16.70 1.96 -3.00
CA PHE A 366 -15.35 2.48 -3.13
C PHE A 366 -14.26 1.39 -3.01
N GLY A 367 -13.06 1.72 -3.47
CA GLY A 367 -11.92 0.81 -3.64
C GLY A 367 -11.49 0.01 -2.40
N GLU A 368 -11.73 0.53 -1.18
CA GLU A 368 -11.40 -0.16 0.07
C GLU A 368 -12.20 -1.44 0.27
N LYS A 369 -13.44 -1.53 -0.24
CA LYS A 369 -14.26 -2.75 -0.15
C LYS A 369 -13.76 -3.86 -1.08
N HIS A 370 -12.94 -3.55 -2.07
CA HIS A 370 -12.37 -4.50 -3.04
C HIS A 370 -11.07 -5.11 -2.52
N VAL A 371 -11.15 -5.88 -1.43
CA VAL A 371 -9.98 -6.42 -0.70
C VAL A 371 -9.06 -7.23 -1.61
N LYS A 372 -7.78 -6.84 -1.66
CA LYS A 372 -6.71 -7.53 -2.38
C LYS A 372 -6.12 -8.67 -1.54
N TRP A 373 -5.48 -9.64 -2.20
CA TRP A 373 -4.81 -10.77 -1.53
C TRP A 373 -5.72 -11.49 -0.54
N ILE A 374 -6.99 -11.68 -0.93
CA ILE A 374 -8.01 -12.26 -0.04
C ILE A 374 -7.62 -13.65 0.45
N THR A 375 -7.76 -13.93 1.74
CA THR A 375 -7.51 -15.23 2.35
C THR A 375 -8.70 -15.78 3.11
N ARG A 376 -9.65 -14.92 3.53
CA ARG A 376 -10.83 -15.35 4.24
C ARG A 376 -12.02 -14.43 3.99
N ILE A 377 -13.15 -15.06 3.76
CA ILE A 377 -14.49 -14.46 3.79
C ILE A 377 -15.14 -14.98 5.09
N GLU A 378 -15.36 -14.08 6.03
CA GLU A 378 -15.99 -14.38 7.31
C GLU A 378 -17.43 -13.86 7.27
N VAL A 379 -18.40 -14.77 7.32
CA VAL A 379 -19.81 -14.41 7.48
C VAL A 379 -20.03 -13.98 8.93
N ALA A 380 -20.58 -12.80 9.14
CA ALA A 380 -20.65 -12.14 10.44
C ALA A 380 -22.01 -11.47 10.67
N ASP A 381 -22.23 -11.03 11.89
CA ASP A 381 -23.34 -10.20 12.28
C ASP A 381 -23.00 -8.70 12.16
N GLU A 382 -23.92 -7.84 12.60
CA GLU A 382 -23.82 -6.39 12.51
C GLU A 382 -22.63 -5.81 13.30
N SER A 383 -22.08 -6.53 14.28
CA SER A 383 -20.95 -6.07 15.08
C SER A 383 -19.60 -6.07 14.32
N ALA A 384 -19.55 -6.70 13.15
CA ALA A 384 -18.35 -6.74 12.35
C ALA A 384 -18.00 -5.36 11.79
N ILE A 385 -16.75 -4.93 11.98
CA ILE A 385 -16.24 -3.61 11.59
C ILE A 385 -14.94 -3.76 10.78
N GLY A 386 -14.83 -3.04 9.67
CA GLY A 386 -13.66 -2.99 8.80
C GLY A 386 -12.52 -2.12 9.34
N PHE A 387 -11.40 -2.12 8.63
CA PHE A 387 -10.19 -1.36 9.00
C PHE A 387 -10.45 0.16 8.99
N TYR A 388 -11.01 0.70 7.91
CA TYR A 388 -11.29 2.13 7.80
C TYR A 388 -12.48 2.57 8.64
N GLU A 389 -13.50 1.73 8.80
CA GLU A 389 -14.63 1.99 9.70
C GLU A 389 -14.16 2.23 11.14
N LYS A 390 -13.18 1.43 11.62
CA LYS A 390 -12.55 1.65 12.95
C LYS A 390 -11.84 2.99 13.09
N GLN A 391 -11.45 3.60 11.97
CA GLN A 391 -10.80 4.92 11.91
C GLN A 391 -11.80 6.06 11.66
N GLY A 392 -13.11 5.76 11.67
CA GLY A 392 -14.18 6.72 11.48
C GLY A 392 -14.40 7.16 10.02
N TRP A 393 -14.05 6.30 9.04
CA TRP A 393 -14.46 6.47 7.66
C TRP A 393 -15.88 5.93 7.46
N GLY A 394 -16.60 6.46 6.50
CA GLY A 394 -17.99 6.14 6.24
C GLY A 394 -18.96 7.00 7.06
N PRO A 395 -20.15 6.52 7.38
CA PRO A 395 -20.64 5.14 7.20
C PRO A 395 -20.99 4.73 5.77
N ASP A 396 -21.17 5.70 4.86
CA ASP A 396 -21.51 5.46 3.48
C ASP A 396 -20.24 5.25 2.66
N PHE A 397 -20.14 4.08 2.03
CA PHE A 397 -19.05 3.69 1.14
C PHE A 397 -19.53 3.47 -0.30
N ILE A 398 -20.74 3.93 -0.63
CA ILE A 398 -21.32 3.84 -1.96
C ILE A 398 -20.75 4.98 -2.83
N VAL A 399 -20.34 4.62 -4.02
CA VAL A 399 -19.80 5.57 -5.00
C VAL A 399 -20.90 6.52 -5.48
N PRO A 400 -20.78 7.84 -5.26
CA PRO A 400 -21.72 8.82 -5.81
C PRO A 400 -21.51 8.96 -7.32
N THR A 401 -22.53 9.47 -8.02
CA THR A 401 -22.41 9.85 -9.43
C THR A 401 -21.40 10.98 -9.57
N ARG A 402 -20.41 10.83 -10.47
CA ARG A 402 -19.30 11.75 -10.66
C ARG A 402 -18.92 11.90 -12.12
N SER A 403 -18.35 13.06 -12.43
CA SER A 403 -17.75 13.36 -13.73
C SER A 403 -16.50 14.22 -13.54
N ARG A 404 -15.58 14.15 -14.50
CA ARG A 404 -14.39 15.01 -14.55
C ARG A 404 -13.99 15.29 -15.99
N PHE A 405 -13.26 16.39 -16.17
CA PHE A 405 -12.51 16.66 -17.40
C PHE A 405 -11.19 15.89 -17.37
N ASP A 406 -10.83 15.30 -18.50
CA ASP A 406 -9.50 14.76 -18.80
C ASP A 406 -8.79 15.63 -19.85
N GLU A 407 -9.53 16.41 -20.65
CA GLU A 407 -9.06 17.44 -21.59
C GLU A 407 -10.11 18.55 -21.71
N PRO A 408 -9.68 19.82 -21.85
CA PRO A 408 -8.30 20.32 -21.66
C PRO A 408 -7.89 20.32 -20.20
N ASP A 409 -6.57 20.49 -19.96
CA ASP A 409 -6.06 20.68 -18.60
C ASP A 409 -6.55 22.03 -18.04
N ASN A 410 -6.70 22.13 -16.71
CA ASN A 410 -7.00 23.38 -16.05
C ASN A 410 -5.92 24.44 -16.34
N TYR A 411 -6.34 25.67 -16.61
CA TYR A 411 -5.51 26.79 -17.05
C TYR A 411 -4.90 26.66 -18.47
N SER A 412 -5.43 25.77 -19.31
CA SER A 412 -5.03 25.69 -20.71
C SER A 412 -5.31 26.99 -21.44
N THR A 413 -4.38 27.39 -22.33
CA THR A 413 -4.52 28.59 -23.16
C THR A 413 -4.56 28.19 -24.64
N PHE A 414 -5.51 28.71 -25.37
CA PHE A 414 -5.68 28.51 -26.80
C PHE A 414 -5.70 29.87 -27.54
N ARG A 415 -5.12 29.92 -28.72
CA ARG A 415 -5.29 31.08 -29.60
C ARG A 415 -6.67 31.01 -30.29
N SER A 416 -7.30 32.15 -30.50
CA SER A 416 -8.66 32.22 -31.09
C SER A 416 -8.75 31.60 -32.48
N ASP A 417 -7.68 31.69 -33.30
CA ASP A 417 -7.62 31.07 -34.64
C ASP A 417 -7.59 29.52 -34.57
N ALA A 418 -6.95 28.96 -33.54
CA ALA A 418 -6.95 27.52 -33.26
C ALA A 418 -8.28 27.09 -32.61
N ALA A 419 -8.78 27.86 -31.67
CA ALA A 419 -10.01 27.60 -30.94
C ALA A 419 -11.27 27.62 -31.87
N ALA A 420 -11.26 28.46 -32.90
CA ALA A 420 -12.32 28.49 -33.90
C ALA A 420 -12.46 27.17 -34.70
N LYS A 421 -11.42 26.36 -34.76
CA LYS A 421 -11.44 25.03 -35.39
C LYS A 421 -12.13 23.96 -34.54
N GLY A 422 -12.32 24.25 -33.26
CA GLY A 422 -12.84 23.37 -32.22
C GLY A 422 -11.79 22.93 -31.23
N ILE A 423 -12.13 22.98 -29.96
CA ILE A 423 -11.34 22.47 -28.84
C ILE A 423 -11.99 21.16 -28.39
N ALA A 424 -11.23 20.06 -28.45
CA ALA A 424 -11.71 18.79 -27.93
C ALA A 424 -11.82 18.87 -26.39
N VAL A 425 -13.01 18.68 -25.87
CA VAL A 425 -13.29 18.55 -24.43
C VAL A 425 -13.67 17.12 -24.17
N ARG A 426 -12.99 16.45 -23.25
CA ARG A 426 -13.17 15.03 -22.97
C ARG A 426 -13.09 14.74 -21.50
N GLY A 427 -13.68 13.61 -21.09
CA GLY A 427 -13.58 13.17 -19.74
C GLY A 427 -14.27 11.85 -19.46
N VAL A 428 -14.41 11.55 -18.19
CA VAL A 428 -15.08 10.35 -17.70
C VAL A 428 -16.23 10.72 -16.78
N ALA A 429 -17.23 9.84 -16.74
CA ALA A 429 -18.31 9.86 -15.76
C ALA A 429 -18.51 8.46 -15.18
N PHE A 430 -18.89 8.37 -13.91
CA PHE A 430 -19.07 7.09 -13.22
C PHE A 430 -20.16 7.20 -12.16
N GLY A 431 -21.08 6.25 -12.13
CA GLY A 431 -22.21 6.16 -11.20
C GLY A 431 -22.23 4.89 -10.34
N GLY A 432 -21.04 4.35 -10.01
CA GLY A 432 -20.98 3.13 -9.21
C GLY A 432 -21.50 1.89 -9.97
N ASP A 433 -22.63 1.34 -9.51
CA ASP A 433 -23.33 0.22 -10.16
C ASP A 433 -24.68 0.64 -10.78
N ARG A 434 -24.86 1.96 -10.99
CA ARG A 434 -26.06 2.52 -11.61
C ARG A 434 -25.88 2.84 -13.10
N GLY A 435 -24.62 2.95 -13.57
CA GLY A 435 -24.29 3.37 -14.93
C GLY A 435 -24.41 4.88 -15.12
N ILE A 436 -24.21 5.35 -16.35
CA ILE A 436 -24.34 6.76 -16.74
C ILE A 436 -25.31 6.84 -17.93
N SER A 437 -26.36 7.68 -17.82
CA SER A 437 -27.30 7.92 -18.88
C SER A 437 -26.99 9.17 -19.71
N ARG A 438 -26.40 10.21 -19.09
CA ARG A 438 -26.11 11.48 -19.72
C ARG A 438 -24.95 12.20 -19.08
N VAL A 439 -24.20 12.96 -19.87
CA VAL A 439 -23.21 13.93 -19.43
C VAL A 439 -23.47 15.26 -20.06
N GLU A 440 -23.40 16.33 -19.29
CA GLU A 440 -23.62 17.69 -19.74
C GLU A 440 -22.42 18.57 -19.35
N VAL A 441 -22.02 19.45 -20.26
CA VAL A 441 -20.96 20.42 -20.07
C VAL A 441 -21.50 21.84 -20.17
N SER A 442 -20.97 22.72 -19.35
CA SER A 442 -21.19 24.16 -19.39
C SER A 442 -19.89 24.86 -19.68
N PHE A 443 -19.95 25.99 -20.41
CA PHE A 443 -18.80 26.83 -20.75
C PHE A 443 -18.89 28.23 -20.11
N ASP A 444 -19.91 28.44 -19.26
CA ASP A 444 -20.29 29.70 -18.63
C ASP A 444 -20.60 29.52 -17.13
N ASP A 445 -19.77 28.74 -16.45
CA ASP A 445 -19.86 28.44 -15.01
C ASP A 445 -21.19 27.82 -14.55
N GLY A 446 -21.80 27.00 -15.41
CA GLY A 446 -23.03 26.28 -15.09
C GLY A 446 -24.34 27.02 -15.47
N ALA A 447 -24.26 28.19 -16.14
CA ALA A 447 -25.45 28.95 -16.53
C ALA A 447 -26.22 28.25 -17.66
N ASN A 448 -25.52 27.70 -18.65
CA ASN A 448 -26.12 26.94 -19.75
C ASN A 448 -25.40 25.58 -19.90
N TRP A 449 -26.19 24.56 -20.23
CA TRP A 449 -25.71 23.18 -20.32
C TRP A 449 -25.90 22.64 -21.75
N GLN A 450 -24.87 21.90 -22.20
CA GLN A 450 -24.86 21.22 -23.51
C GLN A 450 -24.60 19.74 -23.26
N GLU A 451 -25.37 18.89 -23.94
CA GLU A 451 -25.19 17.44 -23.84
C GLU A 451 -23.92 17.00 -24.56
N ALA A 452 -23.07 16.26 -23.86
CA ALA A 452 -21.87 15.66 -24.40
C ALA A 452 -22.18 14.29 -25.02
N LYS A 453 -21.40 13.93 -26.04
CA LYS A 453 -21.50 12.62 -26.68
C LYS A 453 -20.84 11.57 -25.79
N LEU A 454 -21.51 10.45 -25.53
CA LEU A 454 -20.90 9.28 -24.91
C LEU A 454 -20.16 8.46 -25.97
N ASP A 455 -18.83 8.57 -26.01
CA ASP A 455 -17.99 7.81 -26.95
C ASP A 455 -17.86 6.34 -26.54
N TYR A 456 -17.86 6.09 -25.22
CA TYR A 456 -17.99 4.79 -24.61
C TYR A 456 -19.04 4.88 -23.50
N PRO A 457 -20.26 4.44 -23.73
CA PRO A 457 -21.33 4.53 -22.74
C PRO A 457 -21.14 3.55 -21.57
N GLY A 458 -20.29 2.53 -21.75
CA GLY A 458 -20.03 1.53 -20.72
C GLY A 458 -21.22 0.62 -20.44
N THR A 459 -21.23 0.09 -19.21
CA THR A 459 -22.29 -0.73 -18.64
C THR A 459 -22.77 -0.12 -17.33
N LYS A 460 -23.74 -0.76 -16.64
CA LYS A 460 -24.10 -0.35 -15.27
C LYS A 460 -22.93 -0.31 -14.30
N LEU A 461 -21.87 -1.13 -14.53
CA LEU A 461 -20.77 -1.34 -13.60
C LEU A 461 -19.50 -0.59 -14.00
N THR A 462 -19.53 0.16 -15.10
CA THR A 462 -18.34 0.81 -15.64
C THR A 462 -18.52 2.31 -15.77
N TRP A 463 -17.42 3.02 -15.89
CA TRP A 463 -17.43 4.41 -16.31
C TRP A 463 -17.96 4.57 -17.74
N ALA A 464 -18.38 5.79 -18.07
CA ALA A 464 -18.60 6.26 -19.42
C ALA A 464 -17.50 7.24 -19.82
N LEU A 465 -17.03 7.16 -21.07
CA LEU A 465 -16.13 8.16 -21.65
C LEU A 465 -16.97 9.07 -22.55
N TRP A 466 -16.74 10.37 -22.42
CA TRP A 466 -17.53 11.37 -23.12
C TRP A 466 -16.64 12.39 -23.80
N SER A 467 -17.19 13.06 -24.86
CA SER A 467 -16.53 14.15 -25.56
C SER A 467 -17.51 15.22 -26.00
N TYR A 468 -16.97 16.41 -26.22
CA TYR A 468 -17.65 17.56 -26.82
C TYR A 468 -16.66 18.36 -27.66
N ASP A 469 -17.11 18.82 -28.87
CA ASP A 469 -16.32 19.72 -29.72
C ASP A 469 -16.74 21.16 -29.42
N TRP A 470 -15.95 21.82 -28.54
CA TRP A 470 -16.27 23.17 -28.08
C TRP A 470 -15.69 24.23 -29.01
N ARG A 471 -16.54 25.17 -29.42
CA ARG A 471 -16.17 26.33 -30.21
C ARG A 471 -16.51 27.60 -29.45
N PRO A 472 -15.50 28.21 -28.76
CA PRO A 472 -15.72 29.44 -28.02
C PRO A 472 -16.10 30.59 -28.94
N SER A 473 -16.91 31.53 -28.44
CA SER A 473 -17.41 32.69 -29.18
C SER A 473 -16.34 33.74 -29.49
N GLY A 474 -15.21 33.70 -28.81
CA GLY A 474 -14.10 34.63 -28.99
C GLY A 474 -13.07 34.56 -27.87
N PRO A 475 -12.08 35.50 -27.87
CA PRO A 475 -11.13 35.62 -26.77
C PRO A 475 -11.83 35.98 -25.46
N ASP A 476 -11.68 35.11 -24.46
CA ASP A 476 -12.23 35.31 -23.11
C ASP A 476 -11.63 34.28 -22.13
N ASN A 477 -11.99 34.39 -20.86
CA ASN A 477 -11.73 33.42 -19.81
C ASN A 477 -12.99 32.62 -19.55
N TYR A 478 -12.93 31.33 -19.84
CA TYR A 478 -14.08 30.43 -19.73
C TYR A 478 -13.96 29.53 -18.51
N THR A 479 -15.03 29.43 -17.73
CA THR A 479 -15.15 28.41 -16.68
C THR A 479 -15.96 27.25 -17.21
N LEU A 480 -15.31 26.12 -17.44
CA LEU A 480 -15.94 24.90 -17.87
C LEU A 480 -16.38 24.09 -16.66
N VAL A 481 -17.61 23.58 -16.70
CA VAL A 481 -18.20 22.75 -15.64
C VAL A 481 -18.78 21.49 -16.28
N VAL A 482 -18.67 20.36 -15.60
CA VAL A 482 -19.26 19.09 -16.07
C VAL A 482 -20.09 18.45 -14.97
N ARG A 483 -21.24 17.87 -15.38
CA ARG A 483 -22.09 17.03 -14.55
C ARG A 483 -22.55 15.79 -15.29
N ALA A 484 -22.89 14.75 -14.55
CA ALA A 484 -23.45 13.51 -15.09
C ALA A 484 -24.82 13.22 -14.48
N THR A 485 -25.63 12.47 -15.21
CA THR A 485 -26.86 11.84 -14.73
C THR A 485 -26.65 10.34 -14.81
N ASP A 486 -26.94 9.62 -13.74
CA ASP A 486 -26.80 8.17 -13.74
C ASP A 486 -27.95 7.43 -14.44
N GLY A 487 -27.90 6.10 -14.47
CA GLY A 487 -28.90 5.28 -15.13
C GLY A 487 -30.23 5.20 -14.40
N GLU A 488 -30.30 5.69 -13.16
CA GLU A 488 -31.55 5.80 -12.38
C GLU A 488 -32.23 7.18 -12.56
N GLY A 489 -31.51 8.09 -13.25
CA GLY A 489 -32.01 9.44 -13.54
C GLY A 489 -31.58 10.49 -12.52
N GLU A 490 -30.76 10.11 -11.53
CA GLU A 490 -30.28 11.03 -10.52
C GLU A 490 -29.10 11.85 -11.06
N VAL A 491 -29.22 13.18 -10.91
CA VAL A 491 -28.16 14.11 -11.32
C VAL A 491 -27.06 14.14 -10.26
N GLN A 492 -25.81 14.19 -10.70
CA GLN A 492 -24.65 14.36 -9.84
C GLN A 492 -24.85 15.51 -8.84
N GLU A 493 -24.52 15.26 -7.59
CA GLU A 493 -24.56 16.24 -6.50
C GLU A 493 -23.54 17.35 -6.76
N TRP A 494 -23.96 18.61 -6.63
CA TRP A 494 -23.12 19.79 -6.87
C TRP A 494 -22.35 20.25 -5.64
N ASP A 495 -22.78 19.83 -4.45
CA ASP A 495 -22.22 20.26 -3.18
C ASP A 495 -20.91 19.54 -2.87
N GLU A 496 -19.87 20.33 -2.52
CA GLU A 496 -18.54 19.87 -2.13
C GLU A 496 -18.38 19.66 -0.61
N GLU A 497 -19.41 19.98 0.20
CA GLU A 497 -19.31 19.96 1.67
C GLU A 497 -19.34 18.54 2.26
N ARG A 498 -19.47 17.51 1.45
CA ARG A 498 -19.43 16.14 1.94
C ARG A 498 -18.11 15.84 2.64
N PRO A 499 -18.14 15.24 3.85
CA PRO A 499 -16.91 14.92 4.58
C PRO A 499 -15.99 14.06 3.70
N PHE A 500 -14.71 14.39 3.63
CA PHE A 500 -13.71 13.66 2.85
C PHE A 500 -13.74 12.13 3.10
N LYS A 501 -14.06 11.71 4.32
CA LYS A 501 -14.19 10.31 4.75
C LYS A 501 -15.37 9.56 4.12
N SER A 502 -16.29 10.27 3.47
CA SER A 502 -17.44 9.72 2.75
C SER A 502 -17.29 9.84 1.24
N GLY A 503 -16.08 10.19 0.77
CA GLY A 503 -15.78 10.46 -0.62
C GLY A 503 -16.14 11.89 -1.04
N THR A 504 -15.49 12.40 -2.07
CA THR A 504 -15.71 13.77 -2.57
C THR A 504 -16.91 13.80 -3.51
N THR A 505 -17.80 14.77 -3.34
CA THR A 505 -18.89 15.13 -4.28
C THR A 505 -18.60 16.51 -4.89
N GLY A 506 -19.47 17.01 -5.77
CA GLY A 506 -19.34 18.30 -6.42
C GLY A 506 -19.05 18.19 -7.92
N PHE A 507 -19.21 19.31 -8.62
CA PHE A 507 -18.93 19.39 -10.06
C PHE A 507 -17.45 19.73 -10.29
N HIS A 508 -16.82 19.02 -11.21
CA HIS A 508 -15.46 19.38 -11.63
C HIS A 508 -15.50 20.63 -12.50
N LYS A 509 -14.71 21.64 -12.11
CA LYS A 509 -14.57 22.92 -12.82
C LYS A 509 -13.13 23.13 -13.27
N ILE A 510 -12.95 23.67 -14.47
CA ILE A 510 -11.65 24.08 -15.00
C ILE A 510 -11.73 25.46 -15.64
N LEU A 511 -10.64 26.20 -15.59
CA LEU A 511 -10.48 27.49 -16.27
C LEU A 511 -9.72 27.31 -17.58
N VAL A 512 -10.23 27.86 -18.65
CA VAL A 512 -9.61 27.83 -19.98
C VAL A 512 -9.54 29.25 -20.54
N TYR A 513 -8.39 29.62 -21.06
CA TYR A 513 -8.14 30.95 -21.63
C TYR A 513 -8.14 30.88 -23.16
N VAL A 514 -8.90 31.73 -23.81
CA VAL A 514 -8.82 31.95 -25.27
C VAL A 514 -8.26 33.35 -25.50
N THR A 515 -7.11 33.42 -26.14
CA THR A 515 -6.42 34.69 -26.43
C THR A 515 -6.59 35.06 -27.90
N ALA A 516 -6.41 36.36 -28.20
CA ALA A 516 -6.49 36.89 -29.57
C ALA A 516 -5.47 36.24 -30.52
#